data_dba8f0dac269180d61925e1895c095ce
#
_entry.id   dba8f0dac269180d61925e1895c095ce
#
_cell.length_a   1.000
_cell.length_b   1.000
_cell.length_c   1.000
_cell.angle_alpha   90.00
_cell.angle_beta   90.00
_cell.angle_gamma   90.00
#
_symmetry.space_group_name_H-M   'P 1'
#
loop_
_entity.id
_entity.type
_entity.pdbx_description
1 polymer ?
#
loop_
_entity_poly.entity_id
_entity_poly.type
_entity_poly.pdbx_seq_one_letter_code
_entity_poly.pdbx_strand_id
1 'polypeptide(L)'
;HYFRDFVYCDSGMIPWLLMAELISRKGALAALTSERRRAFPSSGEINFKLADPKAAIARVHAHYAPRAQALDQTDGTSYDMGAWRFNLRSSNTEPVVRLNIESRARPELVAEAIAELSAMLTA
;
A
#
# COMPACT_ATOMS: atom_id res chain seq x y z
N HIS A 1 12.36 -9.56 -1.18
CA HIS A 1 11.62 -10.78 -1.54
C HIS A 1 12.43 -12.00 -1.14
N TYR A 2 11.83 -12.88 -0.34
CA TYR A 2 12.44 -14.12 0.15
C TYR A 2 11.94 -15.31 -0.69
N PHE A 3 12.86 -16.16 -1.13
CA PHE A 3 12.54 -17.27 -2.01
C PHE A 3 12.85 -18.60 -1.33
N ARG A 4 11.85 -19.46 -1.17
CA ARG A 4 12.00 -20.78 -0.54
C ARG A 4 13.07 -21.62 -1.22
N ASP A 5 13.05 -21.67 -2.55
CA ASP A 5 13.96 -22.48 -3.35
C ASP A 5 15.37 -21.88 -3.46
N PHE A 6 15.57 -20.69 -2.88
CA PHE A 6 16.86 -20.02 -2.68
C PHE A 6 17.21 -19.91 -1.19
N VAL A 7 16.93 -20.98 -0.45
CA VAL A 7 17.26 -21.12 0.99
C VAL A 7 16.68 -19.98 1.84
N TYR A 8 15.50 -19.46 1.45
CA TYR A 8 14.85 -18.28 2.06
C TYR A 8 15.72 -17.02 2.04
N CYS A 9 16.72 -16.94 1.17
CA CYS A 9 17.50 -15.72 1.00
C CYS A 9 16.73 -14.66 0.22
N ASP A 10 16.99 -13.39 0.56
CA ASP A 10 16.51 -12.25 -0.21
C ASP A 10 17.28 -12.13 -1.54
N SER A 11 16.57 -11.77 -2.60
CA SER A 11 17.18 -11.53 -3.90
C SER A 11 16.35 -10.50 -4.69
N GLY A 12 16.99 -9.46 -5.17
CA GLY A 12 16.44 -8.56 -6.17
C GLY A 12 16.60 -9.08 -7.61
N MET A 13 17.59 -9.96 -7.84
CA MET A 13 17.90 -10.50 -9.16
C MET A 13 16.83 -11.50 -9.65
N ILE A 14 16.30 -12.33 -8.75
CA ILE A 14 15.27 -13.31 -9.12
C ILE A 14 14.00 -12.62 -9.65
N PRO A 15 13.40 -11.62 -8.96
CA PRO A 15 12.27 -10.88 -9.51
C PRO A 15 12.59 -10.19 -10.84
N TRP A 16 13.80 -9.66 -11.00
CA TRP A 16 14.23 -9.04 -12.25
C TRP A 16 14.25 -10.04 -13.41
N LEU A 17 14.81 -11.24 -13.22
CA LEU A 17 14.84 -12.31 -14.23
C LEU A 17 13.42 -12.79 -14.59
N LEU A 18 12.56 -12.98 -13.58
CA LEU A 18 11.16 -13.36 -13.81
C LEU A 18 10.40 -12.27 -14.59
N MET A 19 10.68 -11.01 -14.33
CA MET A 19 10.10 -9.89 -15.08
C MET A 19 10.60 -9.86 -16.52
N ALA A 20 11.90 -10.08 -16.74
CA ALA A 20 12.49 -10.15 -18.09
C ALA A 20 11.88 -11.29 -18.90
N GLU A 21 11.71 -12.47 -18.29
CA GLU A 21 11.03 -13.61 -18.91
C GLU A 21 9.56 -13.27 -19.25
N LEU A 22 8.83 -12.67 -18.33
CA LEU A 22 7.43 -12.27 -18.52
C LEU A 22 7.28 -11.31 -19.71
N ILE A 23 8.14 -10.29 -19.79
CA ILE A 23 8.15 -9.31 -20.89
C ILE A 23 8.46 -10.01 -22.22
N SER A 24 9.44 -10.92 -22.25
CA SER A 24 9.81 -11.66 -23.45
C SER A 24 8.68 -12.54 -23.98
N ARG A 25 7.85 -13.09 -23.08
CA ARG A 25 6.73 -13.96 -23.46
C ARG A 25 5.44 -13.20 -23.77
N LYS A 26 5.15 -12.12 -23.04
CA LYS A 26 3.85 -11.44 -23.06
C LYS A 26 3.88 -10.04 -23.66
N GLY A 27 5.07 -9.52 -23.98
CA GLY A 27 5.23 -8.21 -24.59
C GLY A 27 5.50 -7.08 -23.59
N ALA A 28 5.19 -5.84 -23.96
CA ALA A 28 5.62 -4.64 -23.27
C ALA A 28 5.14 -4.58 -21.80
N LEU A 29 6.06 -4.28 -20.89
CA LEU A 29 5.78 -4.08 -19.46
C LEU A 29 4.67 -3.06 -19.22
N ALA A 30 4.60 -2.00 -20.01
CA ALA A 30 3.56 -0.98 -19.90
C ALA A 30 2.14 -1.54 -20.06
N ALA A 31 1.93 -2.49 -20.97
CA ALA A 31 0.64 -3.13 -21.16
C ALA A 31 0.25 -3.99 -19.94
N LEU A 32 1.20 -4.79 -19.45
CA LEU A 32 1.01 -5.65 -18.27
C LEU A 32 0.70 -4.84 -17.00
N THR A 33 1.44 -3.75 -16.79
CA THR A 33 1.22 -2.87 -15.62
C THR A 33 -0.07 -2.07 -15.75
N SER A 34 -0.47 -1.64 -16.95
CA SER A 34 -1.72 -0.90 -17.17
C SER A 34 -2.96 -1.76 -16.87
N GLU A 35 -2.94 -3.03 -17.23
CA GLU A 35 -4.00 -3.97 -16.88
C GLU A 35 -4.14 -4.11 -15.36
N ARG A 36 -3.02 -4.30 -14.66
CA ARG A 36 -3.00 -4.41 -13.19
C ARG A 36 -3.46 -3.14 -12.50
N ARG A 37 -3.00 -1.97 -12.97
CA ARG A 37 -3.45 -0.67 -12.42
C ARG A 37 -4.95 -0.42 -12.61
N ARG A 38 -5.55 -0.91 -13.69
CA ARG A 38 -7.00 -0.84 -13.88
C ARG A 38 -7.75 -1.79 -12.93
N ALA A 39 -7.24 -3.01 -12.75
CA ALA A 39 -7.83 -3.98 -11.85
C ALA A 39 -7.67 -3.61 -10.36
N PHE A 40 -6.57 -2.94 -10.03
CA PHE A 40 -6.21 -2.53 -8.68
C PHE A 40 -5.71 -1.08 -8.67
N PRO A 41 -6.62 -0.09 -8.78
CA PRO A 41 -6.27 1.31 -8.61
C PRO A 41 -5.60 1.55 -7.26
N SER A 42 -4.53 2.35 -7.26
CA SER A 42 -3.73 2.64 -6.07
C SER A 42 -3.38 4.12 -6.01
N SER A 43 -3.27 4.64 -4.79
CA SER A 43 -2.79 6.01 -4.54
C SER A 43 -1.29 6.17 -4.82
N GLY A 44 -0.55 5.05 -4.91
CA GLY A 44 0.87 5.07 -4.66
C GLY A 44 1.18 5.43 -3.21
N GLU A 45 2.44 5.71 -2.89
CA GLU A 45 2.86 6.13 -1.55
C GLU A 45 2.66 7.64 -1.37
N ILE A 46 1.86 8.03 -0.38
CA ILE A 46 1.66 9.41 0.03
C ILE A 46 2.37 9.64 1.36
N ASN A 47 3.22 10.66 1.42
CA ASN A 47 4.04 10.95 2.60
C ASN A 47 3.51 12.19 3.32
N PHE A 48 3.23 12.07 4.63
CA PHE A 48 2.81 13.16 5.50
C PHE A 48 3.89 13.47 6.52
N LYS A 49 4.42 14.70 6.49
CA LYS A 49 5.28 15.23 7.55
C LYS A 49 4.39 15.77 8.65
N LEU A 50 4.39 15.16 9.82
CA LEU A 50 3.48 15.47 10.92
C LEU A 50 4.27 15.82 12.18
N ALA A 51 3.73 16.76 12.98
CA ALA A 51 4.33 17.12 14.27
C ALA A 51 4.23 15.95 15.27
N ASP A 52 3.10 15.24 15.27
CA ASP A 52 2.89 14.04 16.08
C ASP A 52 2.32 12.87 15.24
N PRO A 53 3.20 12.09 14.61
CA PRO A 53 2.81 10.91 13.84
C PRO A 53 2.01 9.89 14.65
N LYS A 54 2.32 9.73 15.94
CA LYS A 54 1.66 8.73 16.80
C LYS A 54 0.21 9.10 17.08
N ALA A 55 -0.04 10.36 17.43
CA ALA A 55 -1.41 10.84 17.66
C ALA A 55 -2.25 10.76 16.38
N ALA A 56 -1.68 11.13 15.23
CA ALA A 56 -2.36 11.03 13.95
C ALA A 56 -2.74 9.59 13.58
N ILE A 57 -1.81 8.64 13.73
CA ILE A 57 -2.08 7.21 13.49
C ILE A 57 -3.13 6.69 14.48
N ALA A 58 -3.06 7.09 15.75
CA ALA A 58 -4.05 6.68 16.76
C ALA A 58 -5.47 7.15 16.42
N ARG A 59 -5.63 8.38 15.91
CA ARG A 59 -6.93 8.89 15.42
C ARG A 59 -7.49 8.03 14.30
N VAL A 60 -6.69 7.76 13.29
CA VAL A 60 -7.09 6.90 12.17
C VAL A 60 -7.42 5.49 12.65
N HIS A 61 -6.60 4.94 13.54
CA HIS A 61 -6.84 3.61 14.11
C HIS A 61 -8.18 3.55 14.85
N ALA A 62 -8.45 4.50 15.73
CA ALA A 62 -9.70 4.54 16.49
C ALA A 62 -10.93 4.61 15.57
N HIS A 63 -10.82 5.28 14.42
CA HIS A 63 -11.90 5.45 13.46
C HIS A 63 -12.11 4.22 12.58
N TYR A 64 -11.02 3.62 12.07
CA TYR A 64 -11.10 2.55 11.06
C TYR A 64 -11.04 1.13 11.61
N ALA A 65 -10.33 0.88 12.72
CA ALA A 65 -10.18 -0.47 13.26
C ALA A 65 -11.51 -1.16 13.59
N PRO A 66 -12.53 -0.49 14.17
CA PRO A 66 -13.82 -1.13 14.45
C PRO A 66 -14.62 -1.48 13.19
N ARG A 67 -14.29 -0.89 12.04
CA ARG A 67 -14.99 -1.04 10.75
C ARG A 67 -14.23 -1.94 9.77
N ALA A 68 -12.97 -2.24 10.06
CA ALA A 68 -12.15 -3.09 9.21
C ALA A 68 -12.59 -4.56 9.30
N GLN A 69 -12.61 -5.24 8.16
CA GLN A 69 -12.85 -6.69 8.09
C GLN A 69 -11.65 -7.48 8.62
N ALA A 70 -10.44 -6.95 8.43
CA ALA A 70 -9.21 -7.52 8.97
C ALA A 70 -8.16 -6.43 9.19
N LEU A 71 -7.26 -6.69 10.14
CA LEU A 71 -6.09 -5.87 10.43
C LEU A 71 -4.83 -6.74 10.29
N ASP A 72 -3.79 -6.17 9.67
CA ASP A 72 -2.46 -6.77 9.61
C ASP A 72 -1.44 -5.74 10.10
N GLN A 73 -0.61 -6.15 11.06
CA GLN A 73 0.40 -5.31 11.72
C GLN A 73 1.84 -5.75 11.39
N THR A 74 2.04 -6.47 10.30
CA THR A 74 3.36 -6.98 9.90
C THR A 74 4.32 -5.84 9.53
N ASP A 75 3.85 -4.82 8.79
CA ASP A 75 4.62 -3.61 8.46
C ASP A 75 3.71 -2.38 8.53
N GLY A 76 3.75 -1.67 9.63
CA GLY A 76 2.74 -0.67 9.96
C GLY A 76 1.40 -1.32 10.30
N THR A 77 0.30 -0.68 9.95
CA THR A 77 -1.04 -1.26 10.09
C THR A 77 -1.79 -1.19 8.77
N SER A 78 -2.16 -2.34 8.25
CA SER A 78 -3.05 -2.49 7.10
C SER A 78 -4.48 -2.72 7.56
N TYR A 79 -5.41 -2.03 6.92
CA TYR A 79 -6.84 -2.09 7.19
C TYR A 79 -7.55 -2.61 5.94
N ASP A 80 -8.16 -3.78 6.03
CA ASP A 80 -9.01 -4.33 4.96
C ASP A 80 -10.45 -3.84 5.17
N MET A 81 -10.95 -3.04 4.23
CA MET A 81 -12.30 -2.51 4.21
C MET A 81 -13.20 -3.28 3.21
N GLY A 82 -12.75 -4.45 2.72
CA GLY A 82 -13.45 -5.28 1.75
C GLY A 82 -13.23 -4.82 0.30
N ALA A 83 -13.91 -3.77 -0.15
CA ALA A 83 -13.77 -3.23 -1.51
C ALA A 83 -12.46 -2.45 -1.73
N TRP A 84 -11.83 -1.98 -0.69
CA TRP A 84 -10.57 -1.26 -0.69
C TRP A 84 -9.79 -1.56 0.59
N ARG A 85 -8.53 -1.22 0.60
CA ARG A 85 -7.66 -1.34 1.77
C ARG A 85 -6.67 -0.18 1.80
N PHE A 86 -6.13 0.08 2.99
CA PHE A 86 -5.03 1.01 3.13
C PHE A 86 -4.01 0.51 4.17
N ASN A 87 -2.79 1.00 4.04
CA ASN A 87 -1.72 0.78 5.00
C ASN A 87 -1.21 2.12 5.50
N LEU A 88 -1.02 2.22 6.80
CA LEU A 88 -0.34 3.32 7.47
C LEU A 88 0.93 2.83 8.14
N ARG A 89 2.04 3.48 7.82
CA ARG A 89 3.36 3.16 8.39
C ARG A 89 4.08 4.42 8.81
N SER A 90 4.56 4.47 10.06
CA SER A 90 5.49 5.53 10.49
C SER A 90 6.91 5.22 9.99
N SER A 91 7.65 6.26 9.61
CA SER A 91 9.08 6.13 9.41
C SER A 91 9.80 6.00 10.76
N ASN A 92 10.84 5.17 10.81
CA ASN A 92 11.67 5.04 12.01
C ASN A 92 12.73 6.14 12.14
N THR A 93 13.02 6.85 11.05
CA THR A 93 14.12 7.82 10.97
C THR A 93 13.65 9.26 10.82
N GLU A 94 12.41 9.48 10.39
CA GLU A 94 11.84 10.80 10.11
C GLU A 94 10.42 10.90 10.67
N PRO A 95 9.93 12.12 11.02
CA PRO A 95 8.56 12.33 11.45
C PRO A 95 7.57 12.28 10.27
N VAL A 96 7.58 11.15 9.56
CA VAL A 96 6.80 10.91 8.34
C VAL A 96 5.88 9.71 8.55
N VAL A 97 4.61 9.89 8.19
CA VAL A 97 3.65 8.80 8.02
C VAL A 97 3.45 8.55 6.54
N ARG A 98 3.53 7.30 6.15
CA ARG A 98 3.31 6.82 4.78
C ARG A 98 1.95 6.18 4.69
N LEU A 99 1.19 6.59 3.70
CA LEU A 99 -0.13 6.08 3.38
C LEU A 99 -0.12 5.46 2.00
N ASN A 100 -0.61 4.23 1.89
CA ASN A 100 -0.90 3.56 0.63
C ASN A 100 -2.35 3.10 0.65
N ILE A 101 -3.09 3.36 -0.42
CA ILE A 101 -4.50 2.98 -0.58
C ILE A 101 -4.65 2.20 -1.88
N GLU A 102 -5.42 1.13 -1.85
CA GLU A 102 -5.73 0.30 -3.01
C GLU A 102 -7.21 -0.08 -3.01
N SER A 103 -7.78 -0.27 -4.20
CA SER A 103 -9.15 -0.79 -4.35
C SER A 103 -9.23 -1.86 -5.43
N ARG A 104 -10.35 -2.59 -5.47
CA ARG A 104 -10.66 -3.57 -6.51
C ARG A 104 -11.49 -2.91 -7.60
N ALA A 105 -10.82 -2.45 -8.68
CA ALA A 105 -11.41 -1.81 -9.87
C ALA A 105 -12.33 -0.60 -9.56
N ARG A 106 -12.08 0.10 -8.42
CA ARG A 106 -12.90 1.24 -7.96
C ARG A 106 -12.04 2.46 -7.64
N PRO A 107 -11.57 3.18 -8.66
CA PRO A 107 -10.69 4.35 -8.46
C PRO A 107 -11.36 5.47 -7.65
N GLU A 108 -12.69 5.58 -7.68
CA GLU A 108 -13.45 6.54 -6.88
C GLU A 108 -13.23 6.33 -5.38
N LEU A 109 -13.20 5.08 -4.89
CA LEU A 109 -12.93 4.77 -3.48
C LEU A 109 -11.52 5.19 -3.06
N VAL A 110 -10.55 5.07 -3.96
CA VAL A 110 -9.18 5.53 -3.69
C VAL A 110 -9.15 7.05 -3.51
N ALA A 111 -9.84 7.79 -4.38
CA ALA A 111 -9.89 9.25 -4.31
C ALA A 111 -10.60 9.74 -3.02
N GLU A 112 -11.75 9.14 -2.69
CA GLU A 112 -12.50 9.43 -1.46
C GLU A 112 -11.65 9.15 -0.22
N ALA A 113 -11.01 7.98 -0.16
CA ALA A 113 -10.17 7.58 0.97
C ALA A 113 -8.92 8.46 1.10
N ILE A 114 -8.31 8.93 -0.01
CA ILE A 114 -7.21 9.90 0.05
C ILE A 114 -7.69 11.18 0.75
N ALA A 115 -8.84 11.71 0.34
CA ALA A 115 -9.37 12.96 0.91
C ALA A 115 -9.65 12.81 2.41
N GLU A 116 -10.37 11.74 2.81
CA GLU A 116 -10.75 11.49 4.20
C GLU A 116 -9.52 11.25 5.09
N LEU A 117 -8.64 10.31 4.70
CA LEU A 117 -7.45 9.97 5.47
C LEU A 117 -6.45 11.13 5.57
N SER A 118 -6.30 11.92 4.48
CA SER A 118 -5.45 13.12 4.52
C SER A 118 -5.97 14.15 5.52
N ALA A 119 -7.26 14.43 5.53
CA ALA A 119 -7.87 15.33 6.50
C ALA A 119 -7.67 14.84 7.94
N MET A 120 -7.86 13.54 8.18
CA MET A 120 -7.65 12.95 9.51
C MET A 120 -6.20 12.97 9.97
N LEU A 121 -5.25 12.78 9.08
CA LEU A 121 -3.82 12.78 9.41
C LEU A 121 -3.30 14.18 9.70
N THR A 122 -3.87 15.22 9.05
CA THR A 122 -3.41 16.61 9.18
C THR A 122 -4.19 17.44 10.21
N ALA A 123 -5.27 16.92 10.78
CA ALA A 123 -5.99 17.53 11.90
C ALA A 123 -5.19 17.34 13.20
#